data_2c17d8e764d37f7892df2f3b7990e6c3
#
_entry.id   2c17d8e764d37f7892df2f3b7990e6c3
#
_cell.length_a   1.000
_cell.length_b   1.000
_cell.length_c   1.000
_cell.angle_alpha   90.00
_cell.angle_beta   90.00
_cell.angle_gamma   90.00
#
_symmetry.space_group_name_H-M   'P 1'
#
loop_
_entity.id
_entity.type
_entity.pdbx_description
1 polymer ?
#
loop_
_entity_poly.entity_id
_entity_poly.type
_entity_poly.pdbx_seq_one_letter_code
_entity_poly.pdbx_strand_id
1 'polypeptide(L)'
;NLQDHTIRFIVDDCIKFVKREQRRGRKYDGIVMDPPSYGRGPNGELWKLEEELFPLIQECMKILSDDALFFIVNCYTTGFSCSTLNEALSRSIQKEKGGHIECGENLLPVTTNDSVLPCGIFGRWTND
;
A
#
# COMPACT_ATOMS: atom_id res chain seq x y z
N ASN A 1 2.18 19.10 -13.11
CA ASN A 1 2.71 18.49 -14.32
C ASN A 1 4.00 17.77 -14.02
N LEU A 2 4.09 16.45 -14.33
CA LEU A 2 5.23 15.59 -14.01
C LEU A 2 6.14 15.33 -15.24
N GLN A 3 5.94 16.04 -16.33
CA GLN A 3 6.67 15.82 -17.60
C GLN A 3 8.20 15.97 -17.45
N ASP A 4 8.64 16.84 -16.56
CA ASP A 4 10.07 17.10 -16.33
C ASP A 4 10.66 16.28 -15.17
N HIS A 5 9.88 15.37 -14.59
CA HIS A 5 10.33 14.50 -13.51
C HIS A 5 10.67 13.08 -13.99
N THR A 6 11.63 12.46 -13.32
CA THR A 6 12.04 11.10 -13.65
C THR A 6 10.98 10.11 -13.16
N ILE A 7 10.38 9.37 -14.09
CA ILE A 7 9.47 8.25 -13.80
C ILE A 7 10.11 6.97 -14.34
N ARG A 8 10.22 5.96 -13.49
CA ARG A 8 10.75 4.64 -13.87
C ARG A 8 9.63 3.61 -13.80
N PHE A 9 9.33 2.99 -14.92
CA PHE A 9 8.39 1.88 -15.02
C PHE A 9 9.15 0.56 -14.90
N ILE A 10 8.79 -0.25 -13.89
CA ILE A 10 9.47 -1.51 -13.59
C ILE A 10 8.40 -2.61 -13.52
N VAL A 11 8.54 -3.63 -14.37
CA VAL A 11 7.71 -4.84 -14.31
C VAL A 11 8.49 -5.89 -13.56
N ASP A 12 8.05 -6.19 -12.34
CA ASP A 12 8.72 -7.14 -11.43
C ASP A 12 7.75 -7.66 -10.37
N ASP A 13 8.09 -8.74 -9.72
CA ASP A 13 7.46 -9.18 -8.48
C ASP A 13 7.76 -8.17 -7.36
N CYS A 14 6.72 -7.64 -6.72
CA CYS A 14 6.86 -6.56 -5.74
C CYS A 14 7.75 -6.94 -4.56
N ILE A 15 7.61 -8.16 -4.03
CA ILE A 15 8.43 -8.62 -2.89
C ILE A 15 9.90 -8.78 -3.29
N LYS A 16 10.16 -9.33 -4.48
CA LYS A 16 11.52 -9.44 -5.02
C LYS A 16 12.14 -8.07 -5.23
N PHE A 17 11.37 -7.13 -5.77
CA PHE A 17 11.80 -5.73 -5.94
C PHE A 17 12.16 -5.11 -4.58
N VAL A 18 11.26 -5.15 -3.60
CA VAL A 18 11.46 -4.58 -2.26
C VAL A 18 12.71 -5.16 -1.60
N LYS A 19 12.88 -6.48 -1.61
CA LYS A 19 14.07 -7.15 -1.06
C LYS A 19 15.37 -6.77 -1.78
N ARG A 20 15.30 -6.54 -3.08
CA ARG A 20 16.45 -6.03 -3.85
C ARG A 20 16.82 -4.61 -3.46
N GLU A 21 15.83 -3.74 -3.29
CA GLU A 21 16.04 -2.36 -2.86
C GLU A 21 16.59 -2.28 -1.43
N GLN A 22 16.14 -3.17 -0.53
CA GLN A 22 16.74 -3.32 0.80
C GLN A 22 18.24 -3.63 0.72
N ARG A 23 18.62 -4.63 -0.10
CA ARG A 23 20.04 -5.00 -0.27
C ARG A 23 20.89 -3.88 -0.87
N ARG A 24 20.28 -3.00 -1.68
CA ARG A 24 20.92 -1.82 -2.28
C ARG A 24 20.97 -0.62 -1.33
N GLY A 25 20.36 -0.70 -0.16
CA GLY A 25 20.25 0.42 0.77
C GLY A 25 19.38 1.57 0.24
N ARG A 26 18.49 1.31 -0.71
CA ARG A 26 17.59 2.32 -1.25
C ARG A 26 16.48 2.63 -0.27
N LYS A 27 16.14 3.92 -0.15
CA LYS A 27 15.06 4.43 0.69
C LYS A 27 14.10 5.28 -0.12
N TYR A 28 12.85 5.28 0.30
CA TYR A 28 11.73 5.95 -0.36
C TYR A 28 10.97 6.82 0.65
N ASP A 29 10.56 8.00 0.23
CA ASP A 29 9.85 8.95 1.08
C ASP A 29 8.34 8.72 1.11
N GLY A 30 7.83 7.91 0.21
CA GLY A 30 6.43 7.51 0.18
C GLY A 30 6.23 6.23 -0.60
N ILE A 31 5.24 5.44 -0.17
CA ILE A 31 4.82 4.22 -0.84
C ILE A 31 3.31 4.25 -1.02
N VAL A 32 2.86 3.95 -2.23
CA VAL A 32 1.45 3.67 -2.54
C VAL A 32 1.37 2.25 -3.06
N MET A 33 0.49 1.44 -2.49
CA MET A 33 0.28 0.08 -2.96
C MET A 33 -1.20 -0.22 -3.20
N ASP A 34 -1.41 -1.07 -4.18
CA ASP A 34 -2.72 -1.56 -4.60
C ASP A 34 -2.65 -3.06 -4.87
N PRO A 35 -2.43 -3.87 -3.82
CA PRO A 35 -2.24 -5.30 -3.97
C PRO A 35 -3.53 -6.00 -4.40
N PRO A 36 -3.44 -7.05 -5.27
CA PRO A 36 -4.61 -7.81 -5.68
C PRO A 36 -5.20 -8.61 -4.51
N SER A 37 -6.49 -8.88 -4.58
CA SER A 37 -7.17 -9.73 -3.58
C SER A 37 -6.63 -11.16 -3.57
N TYR A 38 -6.30 -11.67 -4.76
CA TYR A 38 -5.84 -13.02 -5.01
C TYR A 38 -4.93 -13.07 -6.24
N GLY A 39 -3.96 -13.97 -6.22
CA GLY A 39 -3.09 -14.20 -7.37
C GLY A 39 -2.29 -15.49 -7.26
N ARG A 40 -1.73 -15.91 -8.39
CA ARG A 40 -0.75 -16.99 -8.45
C ARG A 40 0.53 -16.50 -9.11
N GLY A 41 1.66 -16.81 -8.50
CA GLY A 41 2.97 -16.60 -9.08
C GLY A 41 3.29 -17.62 -10.18
N PRO A 42 4.38 -17.40 -10.93
CA PRO A 42 4.79 -18.26 -12.05
C PRO A 42 5.15 -19.70 -11.64
N ASN A 43 5.49 -19.92 -10.37
CA ASN A 43 5.81 -21.25 -9.82
C ASN A 43 4.66 -21.83 -8.97
N GLY A 44 3.45 -21.27 -9.10
CA GLY A 44 2.28 -21.73 -8.37
C GLY A 44 2.12 -21.14 -6.96
N GLU A 45 2.96 -20.17 -6.58
CA GLU A 45 2.83 -19.46 -5.30
C GLU A 45 1.45 -18.82 -5.21
N LEU A 46 0.82 -18.97 -4.05
CA LEU A 46 -0.49 -18.42 -3.80
C LEU A 46 -0.37 -17.09 -3.04
N TRP A 47 -1.00 -16.07 -3.59
CA TRP A 47 -1.19 -14.78 -2.93
C TRP A 47 -2.65 -14.67 -2.48
N LYS A 48 -2.86 -14.39 -1.20
CA LYS A 48 -4.13 -13.97 -0.63
C LYS A 48 -3.91 -12.74 0.23
N LEU A 49 -4.66 -11.68 -0.03
CA LEU A 49 -4.47 -10.39 0.62
C LEU A 49 -4.54 -10.49 2.15
N GLU A 50 -5.52 -11.21 2.67
CA GLU A 50 -5.75 -11.36 4.11
C GLU A 50 -4.60 -12.05 4.86
N GLU A 51 -3.81 -12.85 4.16
CA GLU A 51 -2.67 -13.57 4.73
C GLU A 51 -1.34 -12.82 4.50
N GLU A 52 -1.20 -12.14 3.36
CA GLU A 52 0.06 -11.62 2.86
C GLU A 52 0.23 -10.10 2.99
N LEU A 53 -0.85 -9.34 3.26
CA LEU A 53 -0.77 -7.88 3.33
C LEU A 53 0.14 -7.41 4.46
N PHE A 54 -0.02 -7.95 5.65
CA PHE A 54 0.78 -7.53 6.80
C PHE A 54 2.28 -7.82 6.61
N PRO A 55 2.70 -9.03 6.18
CA PRO A 55 4.08 -9.29 5.80
C PRO A 55 4.61 -8.35 4.70
N LEU A 56 3.80 -8.04 3.68
CA LEU A 56 4.20 -7.10 2.62
C LEU A 56 4.45 -5.69 3.17
N ILE A 57 3.57 -5.19 4.02
CA ILE A 57 3.75 -3.88 4.68
C ILE A 57 5.07 -3.89 5.46
N GLN A 58 5.34 -4.94 6.24
CA GLN A 58 6.58 -5.05 7.02
C GLN A 58 7.84 -5.04 6.14
N GLU A 59 7.80 -5.70 4.99
CA GLU A 59 8.92 -5.66 4.04
C GLU A 59 9.09 -4.26 3.42
N CYS A 60 8.00 -3.60 3.06
CA CYS A 60 8.02 -2.24 2.51
C CYS A 60 8.52 -1.20 3.51
N MET A 61 8.21 -1.35 4.79
CA MET A 61 8.73 -0.46 5.84
C MET A 61 10.26 -0.40 5.87
N LYS A 62 10.93 -1.49 5.56
CA LYS A 62 12.40 -1.56 5.55
C LYS A 62 13.05 -0.68 4.48
N ILE A 63 12.29 -0.27 3.46
CA ILE A 63 12.73 0.66 2.43
C ILE A 63 12.15 2.07 2.57
N LEU A 64 11.33 2.34 3.59
CA LEU A 64 10.94 3.71 3.93
C LEU A 64 12.11 4.48 4.52
N SER A 65 12.24 5.74 4.14
CA SER A 65 13.20 6.67 4.74
C SER A 65 12.82 7.01 6.18
N ASP A 66 13.75 7.57 6.93
CA ASP A 66 13.47 8.01 8.30
C ASP A 66 12.48 9.18 8.31
N ASP A 67 12.54 10.02 7.28
CA ASP A 67 11.66 11.18 7.06
C ASP A 67 10.52 10.87 6.07
N ALA A 68 10.10 9.61 5.98
CA ALA A 68 9.01 9.21 5.08
C ALA A 68 7.74 10.03 5.33
N LEU A 69 7.08 10.42 4.26
CA LEU A 69 5.94 11.33 4.29
C LEU A 69 4.60 10.60 4.42
N PHE A 70 4.46 9.48 3.69
CA PHE A 70 3.20 8.72 3.66
C PHE A 70 3.41 7.25 3.28
N PHE A 71 2.42 6.45 3.66
CA PHE A 71 2.24 5.08 3.20
C PHE A 71 0.74 4.84 2.95
N ILE A 72 0.37 4.51 1.73
CA ILE A 72 -1.02 4.35 1.32
C ILE A 72 -1.25 2.94 0.80
N VAL A 73 -2.31 2.30 1.29
CA VAL A 73 -2.75 0.97 0.86
C VAL A 73 -4.19 1.05 0.39
N ASN A 74 -4.48 0.59 -0.82
CA ASN A 74 -5.83 0.39 -1.32
C ASN A 74 -6.17 -1.11 -1.31
N CYS A 75 -7.40 -1.44 -0.96
CA CYS A 75 -7.90 -2.81 -0.94
C CYS A 75 -9.31 -2.89 -1.54
N TYR A 76 -9.55 -3.89 -2.38
CA TYR A 76 -10.87 -4.14 -3.00
C TYR A 76 -11.48 -5.48 -2.56
N THR A 77 -10.84 -6.17 -1.62
CA THR A 77 -11.26 -7.52 -1.20
C THR A 77 -12.56 -7.45 -0.42
N THR A 78 -13.56 -8.19 -0.87
CA THR A 78 -14.83 -8.34 -0.14
C THR A 78 -14.57 -8.92 1.25
N GLY A 79 -15.14 -8.27 2.28
CA GLY A 79 -14.94 -8.68 3.67
C GLY A 79 -13.68 -8.14 4.34
N PHE A 80 -12.79 -7.45 3.60
CA PHE A 80 -11.65 -6.77 4.19
C PHE A 80 -12.09 -5.38 4.70
N SER A 81 -12.06 -5.17 6.00
CA SER A 81 -12.61 -3.95 6.63
C SER A 81 -11.57 -2.86 6.84
N CYS A 82 -12.05 -1.61 6.95
CA CYS A 82 -11.21 -0.50 7.39
C CYS A 82 -10.55 -0.76 8.75
N SER A 83 -11.23 -1.43 9.66
CA SER A 83 -10.66 -1.78 10.97
C SER A 83 -9.47 -2.72 10.86
N THR A 84 -9.56 -3.72 9.98
CA THR A 84 -8.44 -4.66 9.72
C THR A 84 -7.24 -3.93 9.11
N LEU A 85 -7.48 -3.03 8.15
CA LEU A 85 -6.43 -2.24 7.53
C LEU A 85 -5.79 -1.26 8.51
N ASN A 86 -6.60 -0.58 9.32
CA ASN A 86 -6.12 0.31 10.39
C ASN A 86 -5.23 -0.45 11.39
N GLU A 87 -5.65 -1.64 11.82
CA GLU A 87 -4.88 -2.48 12.73
C GLU A 87 -3.54 -2.91 12.13
N ALA A 88 -3.52 -3.29 10.85
CA ALA A 88 -2.29 -3.65 10.15
C ALA A 88 -1.29 -2.47 10.10
N LEU A 89 -1.75 -1.25 9.80
CA LEU A 89 -0.93 -0.05 9.77
C LEU A 89 -0.48 0.38 11.17
N SER A 90 -1.36 0.27 12.17
CA SER A 90 -1.05 0.62 13.57
C SER A 90 0.02 -0.28 14.15
N ARG A 91 -0.09 -1.59 13.94
CA ARG A 91 0.89 -2.57 14.43
C ARG A 91 2.22 -2.60 13.66
N SER A 92 2.25 -1.98 12.52
CA SER A 92 3.44 -1.88 11.69
C SER A 92 4.02 -0.47 11.73
N ILE A 93 3.66 0.39 10.80
CA ILE A 93 4.29 1.70 10.56
C ILE A 93 4.11 2.63 11.77
N GLN A 94 2.89 2.77 12.28
CA GLN A 94 2.63 3.70 13.38
C GLN A 94 3.37 3.31 14.66
N LYS A 95 3.48 2.01 14.95
CA LYS A 95 4.23 1.50 16.10
C LYS A 95 5.70 1.89 16.06
N GLU A 96 6.31 1.91 14.87
CA GLU A 96 7.74 2.19 14.70
C GLU A 96 8.04 3.68 14.50
N LYS A 97 7.19 4.38 13.74
CA LYS A 97 7.44 5.76 13.30
C LYS A 97 6.52 6.81 13.94
N GLY A 98 5.50 6.39 14.71
CA GLY A 98 4.47 7.31 15.17
C GLY A 98 3.56 7.74 14.03
N GLY A 99 3.18 9.02 14.00
CA GLY A 99 2.35 9.58 12.93
C GLY A 99 0.87 9.27 13.08
N HIS A 100 0.12 9.55 12.02
CA HIS A 100 -1.33 9.46 11.99
C HIS A 100 -1.82 8.45 10.95
N ILE A 101 -2.92 7.74 11.26
CA ILE A 101 -3.57 6.80 10.32
C ILE A 101 -5.00 7.28 10.07
N GLU A 102 -5.37 7.31 8.80
CA GLU A 102 -6.73 7.52 8.32
C GLU A 102 -7.14 6.34 7.45
N CYS A 103 -8.33 5.80 7.68
CA CYS A 103 -8.92 4.75 6.86
C CYS A 103 -10.34 5.14 6.45
N GLY A 104 -10.73 4.77 5.23
CA GLY A 104 -12.04 5.10 4.68
C GLY A 104 -12.34 4.35 3.41
N GLU A 105 -13.46 4.71 2.79
CA GLU A 105 -13.87 4.18 1.49
C GLU A 105 -13.36 5.06 0.34
N ASN A 106 -12.93 4.41 -0.74
CA ASN A 106 -12.70 5.07 -2.02
C ASN A 106 -14.02 5.21 -2.77
N LEU A 107 -14.39 6.43 -3.10
CA LEU A 107 -15.63 6.75 -3.79
C LEU A 107 -15.31 7.49 -5.10
N LEU A 108 -15.85 7.02 -6.20
CA LEU A 108 -15.78 7.72 -7.48
C LEU A 108 -17.10 8.48 -7.74
N PRO A 109 -17.07 9.79 -7.96
CA PRO A 109 -18.27 10.53 -8.31
C PRO A 109 -18.78 10.11 -9.70
N VAL A 110 -20.08 9.91 -9.80
CA VAL A 110 -20.74 9.62 -11.08
C VAL A 110 -21.00 10.93 -11.80
N THR A 111 -20.47 11.09 -13.01
CA THR A 111 -20.53 12.37 -13.75
C THR A 111 -21.92 12.72 -14.28
N THR A 112 -22.86 11.77 -14.30
CA THR A 112 -24.21 11.94 -14.87
C THR A 112 -25.29 12.17 -13.81
N ASN A 113 -24.98 12.05 -12.55
CA ASN A 113 -25.90 12.27 -11.42
C ASN A 113 -25.10 12.53 -10.12
N ASP A 114 -25.81 12.78 -9.02
CA ASP A 114 -25.18 13.09 -7.70
C ASP A 114 -24.80 11.84 -6.90
N SER A 115 -24.74 10.66 -7.52
CA SER A 115 -24.35 9.43 -6.84
C SER A 115 -22.83 9.21 -6.84
N VAL A 116 -22.38 8.26 -6.01
CA VAL A 116 -21.00 7.83 -5.95
C VAL A 116 -20.89 6.31 -6.14
N LEU A 117 -19.82 5.86 -6.75
CA LEU A 117 -19.48 4.45 -6.92
C LEU A 117 -18.44 4.04 -5.88
N PRO A 118 -18.77 3.11 -4.97
CA PRO A 118 -17.78 2.55 -4.05
C PRO A 118 -16.71 1.75 -4.79
N CYS A 119 -15.44 2.00 -4.49
CA CYS A 119 -14.29 1.42 -5.18
C CYS A 119 -13.29 0.72 -4.24
N GLY A 120 -13.76 0.25 -3.10
CA GLY A 120 -12.91 -0.37 -2.08
C GLY A 120 -12.60 0.56 -0.92
N ILE A 121 -11.58 0.21 -0.16
CA ILE A 121 -11.14 0.95 1.01
C ILE A 121 -9.69 1.40 0.86
N PHE A 122 -9.31 2.44 1.60
CA PHE A 122 -7.92 2.86 1.74
C PHE A 122 -7.50 2.93 3.19
N GLY A 123 -6.22 2.74 3.44
CA GLY A 123 -5.54 3.13 4.67
C GLY A 123 -4.36 4.03 4.32
N ARG A 124 -4.24 5.15 5.00
CA ARG A 124 -3.17 6.13 4.79
C ARG A 124 -2.49 6.42 6.13
N TRP A 125 -1.21 6.16 6.18
CA TRP A 125 -0.35 6.67 7.24
C TRP A 125 0.39 7.92 6.76
N THR A 126 0.51 8.92 7.63
CA THR A 126 1.31 10.14 7.42
C THR A 126 2.17 10.41 8.65
N ASN A 127 3.30 11.09 8.44
CA ASN A 127 4.30 11.33 9.50
C ASN A 127 3.95 12.51 10.42
N ASP A 128 2.90 13.22 10.11
CA ASP A 128 2.43 14.41 10.87
C ASP A 128 1.52 14.06 12.08
#